data_0f7495c4a8504cefeb8573b226da99c6
#
_entry.id   0f7495c4a8504cefeb8573b226da99c6
#
_cell.length_a   1.000
_cell.length_b   1.000
_cell.length_c   1.000
_cell.angle_alpha   90.00
_cell.angle_beta   90.00
_cell.angle_gamma   90.00
#
_symmetry.space_group_name_H-M   'P 1'
#
loop_
_entity.id
_entity.type
_entity.pdbx_description
1 polymer ?
#
loop_
_entity_poly.entity_id
_entity_poly.type
_entity_poly.pdbx_seq_one_letter_code
_entity_poly.pdbx_strand_id
1 'polypeptide(L)'
;KEAFGQKPVIVQFPVNVGIGFDGFVDVLKMKYYHFKDDNGTREDLEIPAELQEQAEELRGQLIERAAEFDDGLMEKYFETGVLTEDEIRKGLGIGIRQLAIMPIFCLSAKKDIGVKRLMEFTIKVAAAPSEHIEHTKEGKEVECKVDAPTSLFIYKTAVEQHLGEVAYFKVMSGKLTEGQDLENPENGEKERITAIYAVAGKKKEKVSEMVAGDLGCTVKLRAAKTDVTLAQPGSELVYEH
;
A
#
# COMPACT_ATOMS: atom_id res chain seq x y z
N LYS A 1 16.61 13.31 3.89
CA LYS A 1 16.11 13.95 5.14
C LYS A 1 15.65 15.39 4.90
N GLU A 2 16.31 16.20 4.05
CA GLU A 2 15.90 17.60 3.83
C GLU A 2 14.43 17.75 3.36
N ALA A 3 13.95 16.90 2.45
CA ALA A 3 12.60 16.99 1.91
C ALA A 3 11.52 16.29 2.78
N PHE A 4 11.88 15.25 3.53
CA PHE A 4 10.92 14.39 4.23
C PHE A 4 11.14 14.33 5.75
N GLY A 5 12.07 15.12 6.30
CA GLY A 5 12.36 15.18 7.73
C GLY A 5 12.83 13.83 8.30
N GLN A 6 12.23 13.42 9.39
CA GLN A 6 12.54 12.17 10.11
C GLN A 6 11.78 10.94 9.58
N LYS A 7 10.87 11.10 8.61
CA LYS A 7 10.03 10.00 8.12
C LYS A 7 10.78 8.88 7.39
N PRO A 8 11.84 9.14 6.59
CA PRO A 8 12.55 8.08 5.88
C PRO A 8 13.29 7.15 6.83
N VAL A 9 13.02 5.84 6.72
CA VAL A 9 13.66 4.78 7.49
C VAL A 9 14.24 3.74 6.53
N ILE A 10 15.54 3.50 6.64
CA ILE A 10 16.25 2.57 5.76
C ILE A 10 15.97 1.14 6.21
N VAL A 11 15.25 0.39 5.39
CA VAL A 11 15.01 -1.06 5.56
C VAL A 11 16.05 -1.86 4.79
N GLN A 12 16.55 -1.29 3.69
CA GLN A 12 17.59 -1.90 2.86
C GLN A 12 18.55 -0.85 2.35
N PHE A 13 19.83 -1.21 2.20
CA PHE A 13 20.80 -0.39 1.49
C PHE A 13 21.59 -1.21 0.46
N PRO A 14 21.97 -0.62 -0.69
CA PRO A 14 22.62 -1.36 -1.76
C PRO A 14 24.10 -1.64 -1.41
N VAL A 15 24.60 -2.80 -1.85
CA VAL A 15 26.05 -3.12 -1.79
C VAL A 15 26.77 -2.48 -2.97
N ASN A 16 26.21 -2.63 -4.18
CA ASN A 16 26.67 -1.95 -5.39
C ASN A 16 25.58 -1.04 -5.94
N VAL A 17 25.95 0.14 -6.42
CA VAL A 17 25.01 1.13 -6.95
C VAL A 17 25.10 1.28 -8.47
N GLY A 18 24.01 1.74 -9.08
CA GLY A 18 23.96 2.02 -10.51
C GLY A 18 23.83 0.75 -11.37
N ILE A 19 24.53 0.71 -12.50
CA ILE A 19 24.42 -0.38 -13.50
C ILE A 19 24.84 -1.74 -12.89
N GLY A 20 25.77 -1.73 -11.94
CA GLY A 20 26.27 -2.92 -11.23
C GLY A 20 25.41 -3.38 -10.06
N PHE A 21 24.19 -2.83 -9.88
CA PHE A 21 23.32 -3.23 -8.77
C PHE A 21 22.93 -4.70 -8.90
N ASP A 22 23.40 -5.50 -7.95
CA ASP A 22 23.26 -6.95 -7.88
C ASP A 22 22.87 -7.46 -6.48
N GLY A 23 22.71 -6.56 -5.50
CA GLY A 23 22.33 -6.97 -4.16
C GLY A 23 22.23 -5.83 -3.15
N PHE A 24 21.69 -6.18 -2.00
CA PHE A 24 21.47 -5.24 -0.90
C PHE A 24 21.56 -5.93 0.46
N VAL A 25 21.91 -5.17 1.48
CA VAL A 25 21.77 -5.58 2.87
C VAL A 25 20.35 -5.28 3.35
N ASP A 26 19.66 -6.29 3.86
CA ASP A 26 18.36 -6.17 4.53
C ASP A 26 18.61 -5.92 6.04
N VAL A 27 18.36 -4.71 6.47
CA VAL A 27 18.59 -4.24 7.84
C VAL A 27 17.62 -4.91 8.84
N LEU A 28 16.40 -5.23 8.38
CA LEU A 28 15.42 -5.92 9.22
C LEU A 28 15.80 -7.38 9.48
N LYS A 29 16.41 -8.05 8.50
CA LYS A 29 16.84 -9.45 8.57
C LYS A 29 18.30 -9.62 8.99
N MET A 30 19.11 -8.58 8.90
CA MET A 30 20.57 -8.62 9.04
C MET A 30 21.20 -9.69 8.13
N LYS A 31 20.87 -9.59 6.83
CA LYS A 31 21.37 -10.50 5.79
C LYS A 31 21.75 -9.72 4.53
N TYR A 32 22.77 -10.19 3.84
CA TYR A 32 23.09 -9.74 2.50
C TYR A 32 22.39 -10.61 1.47
N TYR A 33 21.56 -10.01 0.64
CA TYR A 33 20.89 -10.65 -0.48
C TYR A 33 21.60 -10.31 -1.78
N HIS A 34 22.28 -11.30 -2.33
CA HIS A 34 22.99 -11.22 -3.60
C HIS A 34 22.20 -11.93 -4.69
N PHE A 35 22.14 -11.34 -5.89
CA PHE A 35 21.42 -11.86 -7.04
C PHE A 35 22.39 -12.20 -8.15
N LYS A 36 22.42 -13.48 -8.55
CA LYS A 36 23.36 -14.01 -9.54
C LYS A 36 23.01 -13.69 -10.98
N ASP A 37 21.75 -13.37 -11.23
CA ASP A 37 21.21 -13.15 -12.57
C ASP A 37 20.08 -12.11 -12.57
N ASP A 38 19.62 -11.77 -13.77
CA ASP A 38 18.51 -10.83 -13.98
C ASP A 38 17.12 -11.52 -13.91
N ASN A 39 17.01 -12.68 -13.25
CA ASN A 39 15.76 -13.45 -13.06
C ASN A 39 15.38 -13.62 -11.59
N GLY A 40 16.02 -12.85 -10.71
CA GLY A 40 15.69 -12.87 -9.29
C GLY A 40 16.28 -14.07 -8.51
N THR A 41 17.23 -14.82 -9.08
CA THR A 41 17.90 -15.92 -8.38
C THR A 41 18.78 -15.37 -7.27
N ARG A 42 18.36 -15.58 -6.02
CA ARG A 42 18.93 -14.98 -4.81
C ARG A 42 19.80 -15.97 -4.05
N GLU A 43 20.92 -15.47 -3.52
CA GLU A 43 21.69 -16.08 -2.44
C GLU A 43 21.58 -15.24 -1.16
N ASP A 44 21.35 -15.92 -0.04
CA ASP A 44 21.35 -15.33 1.28
C ASP A 44 22.74 -15.49 1.89
N LEU A 45 23.48 -14.41 2.02
CA LEU A 45 24.86 -14.39 2.48
C LEU A 45 24.98 -13.64 3.81
N GLU A 46 26.08 -13.84 4.50
CA GLU A 46 26.46 -13.00 5.63
C GLU A 46 26.86 -11.61 5.12
N ILE A 47 26.62 -10.59 5.94
CA ILE A 47 26.95 -9.21 5.59
C ILE A 47 28.48 -9.10 5.50
N PRO A 48 29.03 -8.51 4.41
CA PRO A 48 30.47 -8.25 4.30
C PRO A 48 31.01 -7.48 5.51
N ALA A 49 32.20 -7.83 5.97
CA ALA A 49 32.77 -7.26 7.19
C ALA A 49 32.88 -5.71 7.15
N GLU A 50 33.15 -5.15 5.97
CA GLU A 50 33.23 -3.71 5.74
C GLU A 50 31.87 -2.99 5.83
N LEU A 51 30.76 -3.72 5.76
CA LEU A 51 29.39 -3.19 5.83
C LEU A 51 28.69 -3.51 7.15
N GLN A 52 29.35 -4.29 8.04
CA GLN A 52 28.74 -4.75 9.28
C GLN A 52 28.40 -3.60 10.21
N GLU A 53 29.33 -2.67 10.42
CA GLU A 53 29.14 -1.49 11.29
C GLU A 53 27.97 -0.63 10.80
N GLN A 54 27.92 -0.36 9.50
CA GLN A 54 26.83 0.38 8.88
C GLN A 54 25.48 -0.33 9.06
N ALA A 55 25.44 -1.66 8.88
CA ALA A 55 24.24 -2.45 9.04
C ALA A 55 23.72 -2.42 10.50
N GLU A 56 24.63 -2.52 11.48
CA GLU A 56 24.31 -2.45 12.91
C GLU A 56 23.79 -1.08 13.30
N GLU A 57 24.41 0.01 12.83
CA GLU A 57 23.96 1.38 13.07
C GLU A 57 22.54 1.58 12.50
N LEU A 58 22.31 1.19 11.24
CA LEU A 58 21.00 1.31 10.60
C LEU A 58 19.96 0.41 11.28
N ARG A 59 20.36 -0.75 11.80
CA ARG A 59 19.51 -1.63 12.59
C ARG A 59 19.06 -0.94 13.88
N GLY A 60 19.96 -0.28 14.60
CA GLY A 60 19.63 0.50 15.79
C GLY A 60 18.62 1.60 15.49
N GLN A 61 18.87 2.40 14.45
CA GLN A 61 17.94 3.45 13.98
C GLN A 61 16.57 2.89 13.60
N LEU A 62 16.51 1.73 12.93
CA LEU A 62 15.26 1.06 12.55
C LEU A 62 14.46 0.63 13.78
N ILE A 63 15.14 0.07 14.80
CA ILE A 63 14.50 -0.38 16.06
C ILE A 63 13.94 0.82 16.82
N GLU A 64 14.73 1.87 17.01
CA GLU A 64 14.31 3.10 17.68
C GLU A 64 13.06 3.68 17.02
N ARG A 65 13.09 3.83 15.69
CA ARG A 65 11.96 4.36 14.93
C ARG A 65 10.72 3.47 15.02
N ALA A 66 10.87 2.16 15.05
CA ALA A 66 9.75 1.24 15.24
C ALA A 66 9.16 1.31 16.65
N ALA A 67 10.00 1.47 17.66
CA ALA A 67 9.58 1.54 19.06
C ALA A 67 8.78 2.81 19.39
N GLU A 68 9.06 3.94 18.73
CA GLU A 68 8.40 5.23 18.99
C GLU A 68 6.85 5.21 18.88
N PHE A 69 6.27 4.23 18.20
CA PHE A 69 4.83 4.16 17.92
C PHE A 69 4.05 3.20 18.82
N ASP A 70 4.70 2.59 19.81
CA ASP A 70 4.04 1.66 20.74
C ASP A 70 4.78 1.71 22.09
N ASP A 71 4.10 2.16 23.15
CA ASP A 71 4.69 2.34 24.46
C ASP A 71 5.31 1.05 25.03
N GLY A 72 4.68 -0.09 24.78
CA GLY A 72 5.21 -1.39 25.23
C GLY A 72 6.48 -1.80 24.49
N LEU A 73 6.62 -1.45 23.19
CA LEU A 73 7.86 -1.67 22.43
C LEU A 73 8.95 -0.73 22.90
N MET A 74 8.62 0.51 23.22
CA MET A 74 9.56 1.51 23.73
C MET A 74 10.10 1.09 25.11
N GLU A 75 9.22 0.70 26.04
CA GLU A 75 9.60 0.20 27.36
C GLU A 75 10.54 -1.01 27.26
N LYS A 76 10.16 -2.00 26.46
CA LYS A 76 10.99 -3.19 26.22
C LYS A 76 12.35 -2.84 25.62
N TYR A 77 12.39 -1.92 24.66
CA TYR A 77 13.64 -1.49 24.05
C TYR A 77 14.57 -0.82 25.06
N PHE A 78 14.03 0.05 25.94
CA PHE A 78 14.83 0.67 27.01
C PHE A 78 15.35 -0.35 28.03
N GLU A 79 14.57 -1.38 28.34
CA GLU A 79 14.99 -2.42 29.30
C GLU A 79 16.00 -3.41 28.73
N THR A 80 15.83 -3.83 27.47
CA THR A 80 16.57 -4.96 26.90
C THR A 80 17.55 -4.59 25.80
N GLY A 81 17.39 -3.41 25.20
CA GLY A 81 18.16 -2.93 24.04
C GLY A 81 17.82 -3.65 22.74
N VAL A 82 16.85 -4.59 22.72
CA VAL A 82 16.52 -5.40 21.55
C VAL A 82 15.03 -5.59 21.37
N LEU A 83 14.60 -5.61 20.09
CA LEU A 83 13.26 -6.05 19.68
C LEU A 83 13.37 -7.22 18.69
N THR A 84 12.43 -8.13 18.76
CA THR A 84 12.29 -9.20 17.77
C THR A 84 11.86 -8.63 16.42
N GLU A 85 12.05 -9.40 15.35
CA GLU A 85 11.65 -8.98 14.00
C GLU A 85 10.14 -8.66 13.91
N ASP A 86 9.29 -9.44 14.58
CA ASP A 86 7.84 -9.24 14.56
C ASP A 86 7.42 -8.00 15.35
N GLU A 87 8.12 -7.68 16.45
CA GLU A 87 7.92 -6.43 17.19
C GLU A 87 8.32 -5.21 16.39
N ILE A 88 9.45 -5.28 15.68
CA ILE A 88 9.87 -4.20 14.77
C ILE A 88 8.84 -4.03 13.67
N ARG A 89 8.33 -5.12 13.06
CA ARG A 89 7.27 -5.04 12.05
C ARG A 89 6.00 -4.41 12.60
N LYS A 90 5.60 -4.77 13.81
CA LYS A 90 4.44 -4.16 14.50
C LYS A 90 4.60 -2.64 14.60
N GLY A 91 5.72 -2.18 15.14
CA GLY A 91 5.99 -0.74 15.28
C GLY A 91 6.07 0.00 13.95
N LEU A 92 6.76 -0.58 12.95
CA LEU A 92 6.80 -0.03 11.59
C LEU A 92 5.40 0.06 10.97
N GLY A 93 4.56 -0.97 11.15
CA GLY A 93 3.19 -0.98 10.66
C GLY A 93 2.35 0.15 11.24
N ILE A 94 2.47 0.41 12.54
CA ILE A 94 1.80 1.53 13.21
C ILE A 94 2.29 2.86 12.63
N GLY A 95 3.61 3.07 12.55
CA GLY A 95 4.19 4.31 12.04
C GLY A 95 3.88 4.57 10.55
N ILE A 96 3.76 3.51 9.73
CA ILE A 96 3.34 3.62 8.32
C ILE A 96 1.86 4.05 8.24
N ARG A 97 0.96 3.45 9.04
CA ARG A 97 -0.46 3.85 9.08
C ARG A 97 -0.66 5.31 9.49
N GLN A 98 0.18 5.79 10.41
CA GLN A 98 0.16 7.18 10.85
C GLN A 98 0.88 8.15 9.89
N LEU A 99 1.36 7.67 8.72
CA LEU A 99 2.17 8.43 7.76
C LEU A 99 3.43 9.09 8.38
N ALA A 100 3.92 8.53 9.47
CA ALA A 100 5.10 8.98 10.21
C ALA A 100 6.38 8.23 9.79
N ILE A 101 6.25 7.08 9.14
CA ILE A 101 7.36 6.29 8.59
C ILE A 101 7.21 6.12 7.07
N MET A 102 8.31 6.33 6.35
CA MET A 102 8.49 6.02 4.94
C MET A 102 9.62 4.98 4.80
N PRO A 103 9.33 3.68 4.63
CA PRO A 103 10.35 2.65 4.52
C PRO A 103 11.07 2.74 3.17
N ILE A 104 12.41 2.68 3.19
CA ILE A 104 13.26 2.76 2.00
C ILE A 104 13.75 1.35 1.63
N PHE A 105 13.51 0.98 0.37
CA PHE A 105 13.94 -0.27 -0.24
C PHE A 105 14.84 -0.03 -1.45
N CYS A 106 15.73 -0.99 -1.71
CA CYS A 106 16.57 -1.04 -2.89
C CYS A 106 16.09 -2.17 -3.81
N LEU A 107 15.69 -1.85 -5.03
CA LEU A 107 15.22 -2.87 -5.96
C LEU A 107 15.46 -2.49 -7.44
N SER A 108 15.45 -3.50 -8.30
CA SER A 108 15.39 -3.36 -9.75
C SER A 108 14.28 -4.23 -10.30
N ALA A 109 13.14 -3.62 -10.68
CA ALA A 109 12.02 -4.34 -11.28
C ALA A 109 12.39 -5.00 -12.62
N LYS A 110 13.28 -4.36 -13.41
CA LYS A 110 13.74 -4.89 -14.70
C LYS A 110 14.55 -6.19 -14.54
N LYS A 111 15.34 -6.30 -13.47
CA LYS A 111 16.20 -7.45 -13.18
C LYS A 111 15.59 -8.41 -12.15
N ASP A 112 14.38 -8.15 -11.70
CA ASP A 112 13.71 -8.88 -10.61
C ASP A 112 14.51 -8.93 -9.28
N ILE A 113 15.39 -7.92 -9.05
CA ILE A 113 16.17 -7.82 -7.83
C ILE A 113 15.34 -7.14 -6.75
N GLY A 114 15.14 -7.80 -5.61
CA GLY A 114 14.47 -7.26 -4.42
C GLY A 114 12.94 -7.19 -4.49
N VAL A 115 12.31 -7.45 -5.63
CA VAL A 115 10.84 -7.33 -5.81
C VAL A 115 10.08 -8.24 -4.86
N LYS A 116 10.44 -9.52 -4.78
CA LYS A 116 9.83 -10.47 -3.86
C LYS A 116 9.93 -10.01 -2.40
N ARG A 117 11.07 -9.43 -2.01
CA ARG A 117 11.29 -8.95 -0.64
C ARG A 117 10.42 -7.74 -0.30
N LEU A 118 10.24 -6.81 -1.25
CA LEU A 118 9.29 -5.71 -1.08
C LEU A 118 7.86 -6.23 -0.93
N MET A 119 7.44 -7.20 -1.73
CA MET A 119 6.10 -7.80 -1.61
C MET A 119 5.92 -8.51 -0.26
N GLU A 120 6.91 -9.26 0.21
CA GLU A 120 6.88 -9.90 1.53
C GLU A 120 6.74 -8.88 2.66
N PHE A 121 7.46 -7.77 2.58
CA PHE A 121 7.33 -6.68 3.54
C PHE A 121 5.94 -6.05 3.49
N THR A 122 5.45 -5.75 2.29
CA THR A 122 4.10 -5.17 2.12
C THR A 122 3.02 -6.06 2.75
N ILE A 123 3.05 -7.36 2.48
CA ILE A 123 2.07 -8.31 3.06
C ILE A 123 2.13 -8.36 4.59
N LYS A 124 3.34 -8.20 5.18
CA LYS A 124 3.54 -8.37 6.62
C LYS A 124 3.43 -7.09 7.43
N VAL A 125 3.57 -5.93 6.80
CA VAL A 125 3.74 -4.64 7.51
C VAL A 125 2.76 -3.58 7.05
N ALA A 126 2.38 -3.55 5.76
CA ALA A 126 1.41 -2.57 5.28
C ALA A 126 0.03 -2.82 5.89
N ALA A 127 -0.69 -1.72 6.13
CA ALA A 127 -2.06 -1.80 6.63
C ALA A 127 -2.98 -2.49 5.64
N ALA A 128 -3.88 -3.34 6.15
CA ALA A 128 -5.02 -3.80 5.36
C ALA A 128 -6.03 -2.64 5.17
N PRO A 129 -6.83 -2.65 4.10
CA PRO A 129 -7.85 -1.61 3.90
C PRO A 129 -8.81 -1.47 5.09
N SER A 130 -9.11 -2.56 5.80
CA SER A 130 -9.95 -2.57 7.01
C SER A 130 -9.32 -1.91 8.24
N GLU A 131 -8.02 -1.64 8.21
CA GLU A 131 -7.29 -0.95 9.29
C GLU A 131 -7.14 0.55 9.03
N HIS A 132 -7.65 1.04 7.91
CA HIS A 132 -7.63 2.45 7.54
C HIS A 132 -9.03 3.05 7.63
N ILE A 133 -9.14 4.18 8.33
CA ILE A 133 -10.37 4.96 8.41
C ILE A 133 -10.29 6.06 7.36
N GLU A 134 -11.23 6.07 6.45
CA GLU A 134 -11.37 7.13 5.45
C GLU A 134 -12.20 8.29 6.03
N HIS A 135 -11.99 9.48 5.49
CA HIS A 135 -12.75 10.65 5.89
C HIS A 135 -13.51 11.22 4.70
N THR A 136 -14.75 11.66 4.95
CA THR A 136 -15.50 12.44 3.96
C THR A 136 -15.08 13.91 3.98
N LYS A 137 -15.49 14.68 2.97
CA LYS A 137 -15.29 16.15 2.91
C LYS A 137 -15.79 16.87 4.17
N GLU A 138 -16.80 16.33 4.83
CA GLU A 138 -17.35 16.87 6.08
C GLU A 138 -16.66 16.34 7.34
N GLY A 139 -15.59 15.54 7.18
CA GLY A 139 -14.82 14.95 8.28
C GLY A 139 -15.49 13.75 8.96
N LYS A 140 -16.53 13.17 8.35
CA LYS A 140 -17.17 11.96 8.85
C LYS A 140 -16.26 10.75 8.59
N GLU A 141 -16.03 9.93 9.61
CA GLU A 141 -15.27 8.69 9.50
C GLU A 141 -16.08 7.60 8.79
N VAL A 142 -15.43 6.91 7.86
CA VAL A 142 -15.99 5.77 7.12
C VAL A 142 -15.05 4.58 7.27
N GLU A 143 -15.57 3.54 7.89
CA GLU A 143 -14.84 2.28 8.04
C GLU A 143 -14.97 1.43 6.77
N CYS A 144 -13.90 0.77 6.38
CA CYS A 144 -13.87 -0.17 5.26
C CYS A 144 -14.54 -1.49 5.68
N LYS A 145 -15.89 -1.52 5.72
CA LYS A 145 -16.72 -2.66 6.12
C LYS A 145 -17.58 -3.18 4.98
N VAL A 146 -17.64 -4.51 4.84
CA VAL A 146 -18.40 -5.19 3.76
C VAL A 146 -19.92 -5.11 3.95
N ASP A 147 -20.38 -5.06 5.19
CA ASP A 147 -21.80 -5.00 5.59
C ASP A 147 -22.36 -3.55 5.68
N ALA A 148 -21.52 -2.56 5.39
CA ALA A 148 -21.95 -1.15 5.32
C ALA A 148 -22.66 -0.84 3.99
N PRO A 149 -23.38 0.31 3.89
CA PRO A 149 -23.89 0.80 2.61
C PRO A 149 -22.79 0.94 1.57
N THR A 150 -23.09 0.56 0.32
CA THR A 150 -22.10 0.61 -0.76
C THR A 150 -21.72 2.04 -1.10
N SER A 151 -20.41 2.29 -1.11
CA SER A 151 -19.83 3.51 -1.67
C SER A 151 -18.51 3.20 -2.38
N LEU A 152 -18.22 3.95 -3.43
CA LEU A 152 -16.98 3.86 -4.18
C LEU A 152 -16.47 5.24 -4.56
N PHE A 153 -15.17 5.33 -4.73
CA PHE A 153 -14.48 6.53 -5.14
C PHE A 153 -13.77 6.29 -6.48
N ILE A 154 -14.07 7.13 -7.48
CA ILE A 154 -13.45 7.08 -8.81
C ILE A 154 -12.17 7.90 -8.78
N TYR A 155 -11.03 7.23 -8.67
CA TYR A 155 -9.73 7.89 -8.60
C TYR A 155 -9.09 8.14 -9.96
N LYS A 156 -9.61 7.54 -11.03
CA LYS A 156 -9.07 7.71 -12.39
C LYS A 156 -10.10 7.37 -13.45
N THR A 157 -10.13 8.16 -14.53
CA THR A 157 -10.80 7.80 -15.79
C THR A 157 -9.77 7.73 -16.92
N ALA A 158 -9.99 6.83 -17.88
CA ALA A 158 -9.14 6.67 -19.05
C ALA A 158 -9.96 6.22 -20.25
N VAL A 159 -9.53 6.57 -21.46
CA VAL A 159 -10.11 6.03 -22.71
C VAL A 159 -9.27 4.88 -23.19
N GLU A 160 -9.87 3.71 -23.34
CA GLU A 160 -9.21 2.50 -23.83
C GLU A 160 -9.77 2.05 -25.17
N GLN A 161 -8.88 1.58 -26.06
CA GLN A 161 -9.16 1.35 -27.48
C GLN A 161 -10.36 0.40 -27.76
N HIS A 162 -10.63 -0.56 -26.87
CA HIS A 162 -11.72 -1.55 -27.08
C HIS A 162 -12.87 -1.46 -26.08
N LEU A 163 -12.69 -0.68 -25.01
CA LEU A 163 -13.67 -0.55 -23.92
C LEU A 163 -14.34 0.82 -23.88
N GLY A 164 -13.78 1.81 -24.59
CA GLY A 164 -14.19 3.20 -24.50
C GLY A 164 -13.74 3.83 -23.19
N GLU A 165 -14.60 4.63 -22.58
CA GLU A 165 -14.33 5.26 -21.30
C GLU A 165 -14.39 4.22 -20.17
N VAL A 166 -13.31 4.16 -19.39
CA VAL A 166 -13.11 3.25 -18.24
C VAL A 166 -12.93 4.10 -16.99
N ALA A 167 -13.76 3.86 -15.98
CA ALA A 167 -13.63 4.46 -14.66
C ALA A 167 -12.99 3.46 -13.69
N TYR A 168 -11.85 3.82 -13.13
CA TYR A 168 -11.15 3.05 -12.09
C TYR A 168 -11.59 3.55 -10.72
N PHE A 169 -11.93 2.62 -9.85
CA PHE A 169 -12.48 2.93 -8.54
C PHE A 169 -11.87 2.08 -7.42
N LYS A 170 -12.01 2.57 -6.20
CA LYS A 170 -11.88 1.81 -4.94
C LYS A 170 -13.26 1.67 -4.33
N VAL A 171 -13.61 0.47 -3.89
CA VAL A 171 -14.80 0.26 -3.05
C VAL A 171 -14.44 0.72 -1.64
N MET A 172 -15.06 1.81 -1.20
CA MET A 172 -14.76 2.46 0.09
C MET A 172 -15.49 1.76 1.23
N SER A 173 -16.74 1.38 1.01
CA SER A 173 -17.58 0.63 1.97
C SER A 173 -18.58 -0.26 1.24
N GLY A 174 -19.07 -1.27 1.93
CA GLY A 174 -20.13 -2.14 1.43
C GLY A 174 -19.64 -3.16 0.40
N LYS A 175 -20.57 -3.55 -0.46
CA LYS A 175 -20.38 -4.55 -1.51
C LYS A 175 -20.96 -4.04 -2.82
N LEU A 176 -20.12 -3.94 -3.84
CA LEU A 176 -20.53 -3.56 -5.19
C LEU A 176 -20.89 -4.80 -5.99
N THR A 177 -22.06 -4.81 -6.63
CA THR A 177 -22.53 -5.90 -7.49
C THR A 177 -22.85 -5.41 -8.88
N GLU A 178 -22.68 -6.30 -9.89
CA GLU A 178 -23.10 -6.01 -11.27
C GLU A 178 -24.62 -5.71 -11.32
N GLY A 179 -25.01 -4.68 -12.03
CA GLY A 179 -26.41 -4.23 -12.14
C GLY A 179 -26.87 -3.29 -11.04
N GLN A 180 -26.06 -2.99 -10.06
CA GLN A 180 -26.40 -2.07 -8.97
C GLN A 180 -26.53 -0.63 -9.46
N ASP A 181 -27.55 0.07 -8.99
CA ASP A 181 -27.72 1.50 -9.20
C ASP A 181 -27.07 2.26 -8.03
N LEU A 182 -26.23 3.21 -8.37
CA LEU A 182 -25.57 4.14 -7.44
C LEU A 182 -25.92 5.58 -7.82
N GLU A 183 -25.63 6.51 -6.95
CA GLU A 183 -25.90 7.92 -7.13
C GLU A 183 -24.67 8.73 -6.74
N ASN A 184 -24.41 9.83 -7.46
CA ASN A 184 -23.45 10.82 -7.03
C ASN A 184 -24.12 11.72 -5.97
N PRO A 185 -23.66 11.69 -4.70
CA PRO A 185 -24.32 12.46 -3.65
C PRO A 185 -24.25 13.98 -3.81
N GLU A 186 -23.28 14.49 -4.61
CA GLU A 186 -23.09 15.93 -4.80
C GLU A 186 -24.11 16.53 -5.78
N ASN A 187 -24.60 15.76 -6.77
CA ASN A 187 -25.48 16.29 -7.83
C ASN A 187 -26.72 15.45 -8.10
N GLY A 188 -26.87 14.30 -7.43
CA GLY A 188 -28.03 13.39 -7.60
C GLY A 188 -28.04 12.60 -8.90
N GLU A 189 -26.96 12.62 -9.69
CA GLU A 189 -26.89 11.84 -10.93
C GLU A 189 -26.78 10.34 -10.64
N LYS A 190 -27.63 9.56 -11.31
CA LYS A 190 -27.71 8.12 -11.13
C LYS A 190 -26.87 7.37 -12.16
N GLU A 191 -26.09 6.44 -11.67
CA GLU A 191 -25.25 5.57 -12.48
C GLU A 191 -25.57 4.09 -12.23
N ARG A 192 -25.66 3.33 -13.32
CA ARG A 192 -25.84 1.88 -13.26
C ARG A 192 -24.53 1.17 -13.54
N ILE A 193 -24.09 0.34 -12.62
CA ILE A 193 -22.87 -0.44 -12.76
C ILE A 193 -23.13 -1.66 -13.65
N THR A 194 -22.88 -1.54 -14.95
CA THR A 194 -23.23 -2.59 -15.94
C THR A 194 -22.24 -3.74 -15.97
N ALA A 195 -21.01 -3.51 -15.57
CA ALA A 195 -19.96 -4.53 -15.50
C ALA A 195 -18.88 -4.10 -14.50
N ILE A 196 -18.28 -5.08 -13.84
CA ILE A 196 -17.20 -4.87 -12.87
C ILE A 196 -16.01 -5.72 -13.32
N TYR A 197 -14.81 -5.13 -13.27
CA TYR A 197 -13.57 -5.81 -13.63
C TYR A 197 -12.54 -5.68 -12.50
N ALA A 198 -11.98 -6.79 -12.08
CA ALA A 198 -10.75 -6.82 -11.30
C ALA A 198 -9.57 -6.47 -12.22
N VAL A 199 -8.64 -5.64 -11.74
CA VAL A 199 -7.55 -5.10 -12.55
C VAL A 199 -6.21 -5.60 -12.02
N ALA A 200 -5.43 -6.25 -12.89
CA ALA A 200 -4.06 -6.66 -12.61
C ALA A 200 -3.14 -6.22 -13.77
N GLY A 201 -2.56 -5.03 -13.65
CA GLY A 201 -1.79 -4.39 -14.71
C GLY A 201 -2.66 -4.14 -15.95
N LYS A 202 -2.31 -4.78 -17.09
CA LYS A 202 -3.11 -4.69 -18.33
C LYS A 202 -4.27 -5.68 -18.40
N LYS A 203 -4.30 -6.68 -17.51
CA LYS A 203 -5.37 -7.66 -17.45
C LYS A 203 -6.59 -7.09 -16.73
N LYS A 204 -7.76 -7.31 -17.32
CA LYS A 204 -9.07 -7.05 -16.72
C LYS A 204 -9.87 -8.33 -16.73
N GLU A 205 -10.29 -8.78 -15.57
CA GLU A 205 -11.11 -9.98 -15.41
C GLU A 205 -12.50 -9.58 -14.94
N LYS A 206 -13.54 -10.00 -15.68
CA LYS A 206 -14.91 -9.68 -15.29
C LYS A 206 -15.27 -10.46 -14.02
N VAL A 207 -15.79 -9.74 -13.04
CA VAL A 207 -16.26 -10.30 -11.75
C VAL A 207 -17.70 -9.88 -11.52
N SER A 208 -18.43 -10.65 -10.71
CA SER A 208 -19.83 -10.36 -10.38
C SER A 208 -19.97 -9.39 -9.21
N GLU A 209 -18.95 -9.31 -8.35
CA GLU A 209 -18.95 -8.48 -7.15
C GLU A 209 -17.54 -8.06 -6.73
N MET A 210 -17.47 -6.97 -5.99
CA MET A 210 -16.29 -6.49 -5.27
C MET A 210 -16.70 -5.99 -3.89
N VAL A 211 -15.81 -6.10 -2.92
CA VAL A 211 -16.07 -5.71 -1.53
C VAL A 211 -15.24 -4.51 -1.10
N ALA A 212 -15.59 -3.92 0.01
CA ALA A 212 -14.85 -2.82 0.63
C ALA A 212 -13.34 -3.11 0.67
N GLY A 213 -12.54 -2.17 0.18
CA GLY A 213 -11.08 -2.29 0.02
C GLY A 213 -10.61 -2.72 -1.36
N ASP A 214 -11.46 -3.32 -2.19
CA ASP A 214 -11.10 -3.75 -3.54
C ASP A 214 -10.88 -2.57 -4.51
N LEU A 215 -9.94 -2.77 -5.43
CA LEU A 215 -9.68 -1.89 -6.56
C LEU A 215 -10.16 -2.53 -7.85
N GLY A 216 -10.95 -1.79 -8.62
CA GLY A 216 -11.49 -2.29 -9.86
C GLY A 216 -11.71 -1.21 -10.91
N CYS A 217 -12.35 -1.61 -12.00
CA CYS A 217 -12.86 -0.66 -12.98
C CYS A 217 -14.22 -1.07 -13.51
N THR A 218 -14.95 -0.08 -14.00
CA THR A 218 -16.22 -0.22 -14.70
C THR A 218 -16.22 0.58 -15.99
N VAL A 219 -17.18 0.33 -16.84
CA VAL A 219 -17.33 0.97 -18.16
C VAL A 219 -18.73 1.54 -18.31
N LYS A 220 -18.90 2.45 -19.30
CA LYS A 220 -20.20 3.01 -19.68
C LYS A 220 -20.90 3.80 -18.60
N LEU A 221 -20.16 4.41 -17.68
CA LEU A 221 -20.71 5.46 -16.83
C LEU A 221 -21.02 6.70 -17.68
N ARG A 222 -22.09 7.42 -17.35
CA ARG A 222 -22.58 8.57 -18.16
C ARG A 222 -21.95 9.88 -17.74
N ALA A 223 -21.84 10.11 -16.45
CA ALA A 223 -21.44 11.37 -15.87
C ALA A 223 -20.26 11.26 -14.90
N ALA A 224 -19.92 10.06 -14.46
CA ALA A 224 -18.87 9.86 -13.48
C ALA A 224 -17.47 10.16 -14.06
N LYS A 225 -16.79 11.11 -13.45
CA LYS A 225 -15.42 11.57 -13.79
C LYS A 225 -14.46 11.15 -12.68
N THR A 226 -13.18 11.43 -12.90
CA THR A 226 -12.18 11.36 -11.83
C THR A 226 -12.62 12.28 -10.69
N ASP A 227 -12.36 11.87 -9.46
CA ASP A 227 -12.67 12.62 -8.23
C ASP A 227 -14.16 12.60 -7.83
N VAL A 228 -14.89 11.60 -8.26
CA VAL A 228 -16.32 11.48 -7.99
C VAL A 228 -16.58 10.32 -7.03
N THR A 229 -17.41 10.56 -6.04
CA THR A 229 -18.03 9.53 -5.20
C THR A 229 -19.31 9.02 -5.86
N LEU A 230 -19.47 7.70 -5.92
CA LEU A 230 -20.76 7.05 -6.18
C LEU A 230 -21.14 6.23 -4.95
N ALA A 231 -22.36 6.39 -4.49
CA ALA A 231 -22.84 5.74 -3.28
C ALA A 231 -24.27 5.19 -3.46
N GLN A 232 -24.70 4.38 -2.52
CA GLN A 232 -26.08 3.92 -2.48
C GLN A 232 -27.04 5.13 -2.44
N PRO A 233 -28.14 5.13 -3.21
CA PRO A 233 -29.08 6.25 -3.25
C PRO A 233 -29.52 6.72 -1.85
N GLY A 234 -29.48 8.04 -1.64
CA GLY A 234 -29.77 8.67 -0.36
C GLY A 234 -28.59 8.71 0.62
N SER A 235 -27.39 8.32 0.20
CA SER A 235 -26.17 8.49 0.97
C SER A 235 -25.64 9.93 0.84
N GLU A 236 -25.12 10.47 1.95
CA GLU A 236 -24.47 11.79 1.98
C GLU A 236 -22.92 11.69 1.96
N LEU A 237 -22.38 10.48 1.76
CA LEU A 237 -20.93 10.26 1.79
C LEU A 237 -20.28 10.85 0.54
N VAL A 238 -19.39 11.82 0.70
CA VAL A 238 -18.55 12.40 -0.35
C VAL A 238 -17.10 12.32 0.12
N TYR A 239 -16.27 11.58 -0.60
CA TYR A 239 -14.86 11.45 -0.25
C TYR A 239 -14.04 12.61 -0.82
N GLU A 240 -12.97 12.97 -0.11
CA GLU A 240 -12.00 13.98 -0.51
C GLU A 240 -10.65 13.31 -0.87
N HIS A 241 -9.92 13.98 -1.73
CA HIS A 241 -8.52 13.65 -2.06
C HIS A 241 -7.54 14.29 -1.09
#